data_5449ec1ff2618b578d23f6f3390d48bf
#
_entry.id   5449ec1ff2618b578d23f6f3390d48bf
#
_cell.length_a   1.000
_cell.length_b   1.000
_cell.length_c   1.000
_cell.angle_alpha   90.00
_cell.angle_beta   90.00
_cell.angle_gamma   90.00
#
_symmetry.space_group_name_H-M   'P 1'
#
loop_
_entity.id
_entity.type
_entity.pdbx_description
1 polymer ?
#
loop_
_entity_poly.entity_id
_entity_poly.type
_entity_poly.pdbx_seq_one_letter_code
_entity_poly.pdbx_strand_id
1 'polypeptide(L)'
;MIRTALDDSRPLIDGFREECGIFGVFGTENASAIAALGLHALQHRGQEAAGIVSFDGNQFFAHRAQGRVGDSFGSGKVIGMLPGNAAIGHNRYSTSGTKTQLRDIQPIFAEIAQGGVAIAHNGNLTNARTLKRELVQRGCIFQSTMDTEVIVHLIATAGGPT
;
A
#
# COMPACT_ATOMS: atom_id res chain seq x y z
N MET A 1 -35.90 32.82 -19.78
CA MET A 1 -36.30 31.96 -18.63
C MET A 1 -35.04 31.22 -18.15
N ILE A 2 -34.35 31.82 -17.20
CA ILE A 2 -33.07 31.34 -16.68
C ILE A 2 -33.40 30.49 -15.46
N ARG A 3 -33.03 29.19 -15.48
CA ARG A 3 -33.11 28.34 -14.30
C ARG A 3 -31.72 28.36 -13.61
N THR A 4 -31.65 29.13 -12.58
CA THR A 4 -30.67 28.97 -11.51
C THR A 4 -31.12 27.81 -10.65
N ALA A 5 -30.31 26.75 -10.57
CA ALA A 5 -30.43 25.73 -9.54
C ALA A 5 -29.03 25.37 -9.06
N LEU A 6 -28.53 26.15 -8.13
CA LEU A 6 -27.50 25.73 -7.20
C LEU A 6 -28.24 25.43 -5.89
N ASP A 7 -28.72 24.19 -5.76
CA ASP A 7 -29.09 23.66 -4.46
C ASP A 7 -27.86 22.94 -3.89
N ASP A 8 -27.06 23.69 -3.18
CA ASP A 8 -25.85 23.23 -2.52
C ASP A 8 -26.14 23.04 -1.01
N SER A 9 -27.24 22.35 -0.71
CA SER A 9 -27.62 21.99 0.66
C SER A 9 -27.18 20.59 1.05
N ARG A 10 -26.01 20.13 0.60
CA ARG A 10 -25.37 18.99 1.26
C ARG A 10 -24.62 19.52 2.48
N PRO A 11 -25.01 19.11 3.71
CA PRO A 11 -24.22 19.43 4.86
C PRO A 11 -22.80 18.86 4.60
N LEU A 12 -21.79 19.70 4.73
CA LEU A 12 -20.40 19.28 4.90
C LEU A 12 -20.33 18.50 6.22
N ILE A 13 -20.75 17.26 6.20
CA ILE A 13 -20.41 16.33 7.27
C ILE A 13 -18.93 16.05 7.00
N ASP A 14 -18.10 16.85 7.65
CA ASP A 14 -16.68 16.58 7.81
C ASP A 14 -16.53 15.40 8.77
N GLY A 15 -17.06 14.25 8.36
CA GLY A 15 -16.86 12.97 9.01
C GLY A 15 -15.44 12.54 8.71
N PHE A 16 -14.70 12.11 9.73
CA PHE A 16 -13.43 11.43 9.59
C PHE A 16 -13.54 10.42 8.43
N ARG A 17 -12.91 10.73 7.30
CA ARG A 17 -12.80 9.78 6.20
C ARG A 17 -11.84 8.70 6.67
N GLU A 18 -12.36 7.49 6.81
CA GLU A 18 -11.52 6.33 7.06
C GLU A 18 -10.57 6.21 5.87
N GLU A 19 -9.28 6.32 6.13
CA GLU A 19 -8.22 6.29 5.12
C GLU A 19 -7.25 5.19 5.51
N CYS A 20 -6.53 4.63 4.51
CA CYS A 20 -5.50 3.62 4.73
C CYS A 20 -4.49 4.03 5.82
N GLY A 21 -3.90 3.07 6.51
CA GLY A 21 -2.83 3.28 7.47
C GLY A 21 -1.51 2.70 6.98
N ILE A 22 -0.41 3.40 7.28
CA ILE A 22 0.95 2.93 7.02
C ILE A 22 1.73 2.97 8.33
N PHE A 23 2.55 1.93 8.56
CA PHE A 23 3.46 1.89 9.68
C PHE A 23 4.81 1.30 9.25
N GLY A 24 5.90 1.95 9.63
CA GLY A 24 7.25 1.53 9.29
C GLY A 24 8.12 1.39 10.54
N VAL A 25 9.03 0.41 10.52
CA VAL A 25 9.97 0.09 11.60
C VAL A 25 11.33 -0.18 10.99
N PHE A 26 12.40 0.30 11.63
CA PHE A 26 13.75 0.06 11.21
C PHE A 26 14.67 -0.11 12.43
N GLY A 27 15.66 -1.02 12.34
CA GLY A 27 16.72 -1.19 13.33
C GLY A 27 16.32 -2.01 14.56
N THR A 28 15.33 -2.91 14.45
CA THR A 28 14.92 -3.80 15.56
C THR A 28 14.68 -5.22 15.08
N GLU A 29 15.08 -6.22 15.85
CA GLU A 29 14.94 -7.65 15.50
C GLU A 29 13.49 -8.12 15.36
N ASN A 30 12.51 -7.42 15.94
CA ASN A 30 11.09 -7.75 15.88
C ASN A 30 10.30 -6.78 14.98
N ALA A 31 10.93 -6.27 13.91
CA ALA A 31 10.35 -5.22 13.09
C ALA A 31 8.95 -5.57 12.56
N SER A 32 8.73 -6.80 12.08
CA SER A 32 7.43 -7.23 11.56
C SER A 32 6.34 -7.33 12.64
N ALA A 33 6.70 -7.79 13.86
CA ALA A 33 5.75 -7.82 14.98
C ALA A 33 5.35 -6.41 15.41
N ILE A 34 6.30 -5.48 15.47
CA ILE A 34 6.03 -4.08 15.81
C ILE A 34 5.21 -3.42 14.69
N ALA A 35 5.52 -3.72 13.41
CA ALA A 35 4.72 -3.23 12.29
C ALA A 35 3.27 -3.73 12.37
N ALA A 36 3.05 -5.01 12.71
CA ALA A 36 1.72 -5.57 12.92
C ALA A 36 0.96 -4.89 14.07
N LEU A 37 1.62 -4.62 15.19
CA LEU A 37 1.03 -3.87 16.31
C LEU A 37 0.69 -2.43 15.92
N GLY A 38 1.57 -1.75 15.18
CA GLY A 38 1.34 -0.41 14.67
C GLY A 38 0.15 -0.37 13.71
N LEU A 39 0.05 -1.33 12.78
CA LEU A 39 -1.12 -1.47 11.89
C LEU A 39 -2.40 -1.79 12.67
N HIS A 40 -2.30 -2.61 13.73
CA HIS A 40 -3.46 -2.90 14.58
C HIS A 40 -3.97 -1.63 15.29
N ALA A 41 -3.07 -0.78 15.78
CA ALA A 41 -3.44 0.52 16.32
C ALA A 41 -4.09 1.44 15.28
N LEU A 42 -3.71 1.29 14.00
CA LEU A 42 -4.30 2.01 12.87
C LEU A 42 -5.49 1.27 12.22
N GLN A 43 -6.02 0.20 12.86
CA GLN A 43 -7.08 -0.65 12.29
C GLN A 43 -8.37 0.13 11.98
N HIS A 44 -8.65 1.19 12.74
CA HIS A 44 -9.78 2.10 12.49
C HIS A 44 -9.68 2.81 11.14
N ARG A 45 -8.47 2.87 10.53
CA ARG A 45 -8.23 3.49 9.22
C ARG A 45 -8.39 2.51 8.05
N GLY A 46 -8.37 1.19 8.27
CA GLY A 46 -8.52 0.21 7.20
C GLY A 46 -8.79 -1.19 7.73
N GLN A 47 -9.84 -1.84 7.23
CA GLN A 47 -10.32 -3.14 7.72
C GLN A 47 -10.48 -4.20 6.63
N GLU A 48 -10.20 -3.86 5.36
CA GLU A 48 -10.45 -4.77 4.24
C GLU A 48 -9.28 -5.70 3.93
N ALA A 49 -8.09 -5.19 4.08
CA ALA A 49 -6.87 -5.93 3.76
C ALA A 49 -5.68 -5.33 4.49
N ALA A 50 -4.68 -6.15 4.77
CA ALA A 50 -3.41 -5.71 5.33
C ALA A 50 -2.25 -6.46 4.70
N GLY A 51 -1.09 -5.80 4.65
CA GLY A 51 0.16 -6.41 4.21
C GLY A 51 1.34 -5.88 5.00
N ILE A 52 2.34 -6.72 5.14
CA ILE A 52 3.64 -6.38 5.70
C ILE A 52 4.73 -6.92 4.77
N VAL A 53 5.73 -6.10 4.52
CA VAL A 53 7.00 -6.50 3.91
C VAL A 53 8.10 -6.23 4.92
N SER A 54 8.93 -7.24 5.20
CA SER A 54 10.11 -7.14 6.05
C SER A 54 11.39 -7.35 5.23
N PHE A 55 12.51 -6.91 5.79
CA PHE A 55 13.84 -7.04 5.20
C PHE A 55 14.84 -7.46 6.28
N ASP A 56 15.62 -8.51 6.01
CA ASP A 56 16.60 -9.08 6.96
C ASP A 56 18.03 -8.59 6.74
N GLY A 57 18.22 -7.65 5.80
CA GLY A 57 19.53 -7.17 5.38
C GLY A 57 20.01 -7.81 4.07
N ASN A 58 19.35 -8.89 3.60
CA ASN A 58 19.72 -9.60 2.39
C ASN A 58 18.53 -9.76 1.43
N GLN A 59 17.35 -10.13 1.97
CA GLN A 59 16.17 -10.37 1.14
C GLN A 59 14.89 -9.82 1.79
N PHE A 60 13.86 -9.68 0.98
CA PHE A 60 12.55 -9.22 1.41
C PHE A 60 11.60 -10.42 1.59
N PHE A 61 10.76 -10.31 2.61
CA PHE A 61 9.69 -11.25 2.90
C PHE A 61 8.37 -10.49 2.91
N ALA A 62 7.34 -11.05 2.31
CA ALA A 62 6.05 -10.37 2.19
C ALA A 62 4.91 -11.30 2.60
N HIS A 63 3.96 -10.76 3.35
CA HIS A 63 2.68 -11.41 3.58
C HIS A 63 1.56 -10.38 3.39
N ARG A 64 0.54 -10.79 2.64
CA ARG A 64 -0.64 -9.98 2.33
C ARG A 64 -1.89 -10.81 2.54
N ALA A 65 -2.90 -10.23 3.17
CA ALA A 65 -4.15 -10.92 3.44
C ALA A 65 -5.34 -9.97 3.37
N GLN A 66 -6.49 -10.52 3.02
CA GLN A 66 -7.77 -9.86 3.18
C GLN A 66 -8.22 -9.93 4.64
N GLY A 67 -8.99 -8.96 5.10
CA GLY A 67 -9.48 -8.89 6.46
C GLY A 67 -8.65 -7.99 7.37
N ARG A 68 -8.91 -8.09 8.65
CA ARG A 68 -8.27 -7.25 9.68
C ARG A 68 -6.84 -7.70 9.96
N VAL A 69 -6.03 -6.77 10.45
CA VAL A 69 -4.63 -7.04 10.84
C VAL A 69 -4.55 -8.17 11.87
N GLY A 70 -5.41 -8.16 12.89
CA GLY A 70 -5.43 -9.19 13.92
C GLY A 70 -5.72 -10.60 13.40
N ASP A 71 -6.60 -10.73 12.40
CA ASP A 71 -6.97 -12.01 11.80
C ASP A 71 -5.79 -12.63 11.03
N SER A 72 -4.98 -11.79 10.39
CA SER A 72 -3.91 -12.23 9.50
C SER A 72 -2.54 -12.29 10.20
N PHE A 73 -2.25 -11.32 11.06
CA PHE A 73 -0.93 -11.14 11.70
C PHE A 73 -0.95 -11.43 13.21
N GLY A 74 -2.10 -11.79 13.79
CA GLY A 74 -2.23 -12.13 15.20
C GLY A 74 -1.56 -13.44 15.59
N SER A 75 -1.21 -14.31 14.63
CA SER A 75 -0.52 -15.57 14.89
C SER A 75 1.00 -15.40 14.78
N GLY A 76 1.75 -15.92 15.75
CA GLY A 76 3.21 -15.97 15.68
C GLY A 76 3.76 -16.69 14.46
N LYS A 77 2.98 -17.58 13.83
CA LYS A 77 3.37 -18.30 12.60
C LYS A 77 3.60 -17.34 11.43
N VAL A 78 2.68 -16.41 11.18
CA VAL A 78 2.81 -15.45 10.08
C VAL A 78 3.95 -14.46 10.36
N ILE A 79 4.06 -13.97 11.59
CA ILE A 79 5.17 -13.09 11.99
C ILE A 79 6.52 -13.80 11.83
N GLY A 80 6.60 -15.08 12.16
CA GLY A 80 7.83 -15.87 11.98
C GLY A 80 8.24 -16.08 10.52
N MET A 81 7.32 -15.87 9.55
CA MET A 81 7.64 -15.88 8.12
C MET A 81 8.14 -14.51 7.60
N LEU A 82 8.20 -13.51 8.46
CA LEU A 82 8.60 -12.14 8.13
C LEU A 82 9.81 -11.72 9.00
N PRO A 83 10.95 -12.42 8.89
CA PRO A 83 12.14 -12.08 9.66
C PRO A 83 12.72 -10.74 9.22
N GLY A 84 13.63 -10.19 10.03
CA GLY A 84 14.41 -9.01 9.68
C GLY A 84 14.29 -7.88 10.68
N ASN A 85 15.12 -6.87 10.45
CA ASN A 85 15.25 -5.70 11.30
C ASN A 85 14.59 -4.43 10.72
N ALA A 86 13.96 -4.55 9.57
CA ALA A 86 13.17 -3.51 8.95
C ALA A 86 11.83 -4.10 8.47
N ALA A 87 10.76 -3.35 8.60
CA ALA A 87 9.46 -3.72 8.07
C ALA A 87 8.63 -2.49 7.74
N ILE A 88 7.84 -2.58 6.68
CA ILE A 88 6.76 -1.64 6.39
C ILE A 88 5.45 -2.39 6.28
N GLY A 89 4.38 -1.78 6.76
CA GLY A 89 3.05 -2.35 6.71
C GLY A 89 2.03 -1.34 6.22
N HIS A 90 0.94 -1.87 5.67
CA HIS A 90 -0.18 -1.09 5.16
C HIS A 90 -1.49 -1.81 5.50
N ASN A 91 -2.48 -1.08 6.01
CA ASN A 91 -3.86 -1.54 6.06
C ASN A 91 -4.73 -0.72 5.11
N ARG A 92 -5.59 -1.41 4.37
CA ARG A 92 -6.40 -0.85 3.31
C ARG A 92 -7.82 -0.59 3.77
N TYR A 93 -8.30 0.59 3.43
CA TYR A 93 -9.71 0.93 3.37
C TYR A 93 -10.12 1.15 1.91
N SER A 94 -11.28 0.63 1.50
CA SER A 94 -11.83 0.88 0.17
C SER A 94 -13.25 1.41 0.30
N THR A 95 -13.52 2.48 -0.40
CA THR A 95 -14.87 3.08 -0.49
C THR A 95 -15.73 2.40 -1.56
N SER A 96 -15.17 1.47 -2.36
CA SER A 96 -15.82 0.97 -3.58
C SER A 96 -16.67 -0.29 -3.40
N GLY A 97 -16.66 -0.91 -2.21
CA GLY A 97 -17.44 -2.15 -1.93
C GLY A 97 -17.02 -3.39 -2.75
N THR A 98 -16.04 -3.27 -3.63
CA THR A 98 -15.48 -4.40 -4.38
C THR A 98 -14.38 -5.07 -3.58
N LYS A 99 -14.40 -6.41 -3.51
CA LYS A 99 -13.36 -7.18 -2.81
C LYS A 99 -11.97 -6.83 -3.35
N THR A 100 -11.09 -6.37 -2.48
CA THR A 100 -9.70 -6.10 -2.80
C THR A 100 -9.02 -7.40 -3.26
N GLN A 101 -8.39 -7.37 -4.43
CA GLN A 101 -7.60 -8.51 -4.91
C GLN A 101 -6.23 -8.53 -4.20
N LEU A 102 -5.66 -9.71 -3.97
CA LEU A 102 -4.36 -9.83 -3.29
C LEU A 102 -3.25 -9.04 -3.98
N ARG A 103 -3.30 -8.91 -5.31
CA ARG A 103 -2.35 -8.11 -6.10
C ARG A 103 -2.44 -6.60 -5.83
N ASP A 104 -3.56 -6.14 -5.27
CA ASP A 104 -3.84 -4.74 -4.96
C ASP A 104 -3.62 -4.42 -3.46
N ILE A 105 -3.03 -5.35 -2.70
CA ILE A 105 -2.69 -5.14 -1.29
C ILE A 105 -1.24 -4.68 -1.19
N GLN A 106 -1.04 -3.54 -0.55
CA GLN A 106 0.29 -3.00 -0.27
C GLN A 106 0.89 -3.59 1.03
N PRO A 107 2.21 -3.54 1.23
CA PRO A 107 3.23 -2.92 0.36
C PRO A 107 3.43 -3.69 -0.96
N ILE A 108 3.81 -2.94 -2.01
CA ILE A 108 4.29 -3.53 -3.26
C ILE A 108 5.80 -3.73 -3.12
N PHE A 109 6.27 -4.93 -3.47
CA PHE A 109 7.69 -5.26 -3.54
C PHE A 109 8.10 -5.54 -4.98
N ALA A 110 9.28 -5.05 -5.37
CA ALA A 110 9.87 -5.29 -6.68
C ALA A 110 11.40 -5.34 -6.60
N GLU A 111 12.01 -6.15 -7.45
CA GLU A 111 13.44 -6.12 -7.74
C GLU A 111 13.69 -5.11 -8.87
N ILE A 112 14.60 -4.19 -8.66
CA ILE A 112 15.04 -3.19 -9.63
C ILE A 112 16.56 -3.23 -9.77
N ALA A 113 17.12 -2.52 -10.76
CA ALA A 113 18.56 -2.55 -11.03
C ALA A 113 19.43 -2.14 -9.83
N GLN A 114 18.90 -1.30 -8.94
CA GLN A 114 19.59 -0.82 -7.73
C GLN A 114 19.39 -1.74 -6.51
N GLY A 115 18.67 -2.86 -6.65
CA GLY A 115 18.31 -3.78 -5.58
C GLY A 115 16.79 -3.86 -5.37
N GLY A 116 16.38 -4.52 -4.30
CA GLY A 116 14.95 -4.64 -3.97
C GLY A 116 14.36 -3.34 -3.41
N VAL A 117 13.12 -3.07 -3.72
CA VAL A 117 12.35 -1.95 -3.19
C VAL A 117 10.98 -2.40 -2.70
N ALA A 118 10.58 -1.94 -1.53
CA ALA A 118 9.22 -2.14 -0.99
C ALA A 118 8.57 -0.78 -0.73
N ILE A 119 7.34 -0.59 -1.23
CA ILE A 119 6.63 0.69 -1.17
C ILE A 119 5.24 0.50 -0.59
N ALA A 120 4.90 1.34 0.37
CA ALA A 120 3.54 1.56 0.85
C ALA A 120 3.17 3.04 0.62
N HIS A 121 2.02 3.29 0.05
CA HIS A 121 1.54 4.62 -0.29
C HIS A 121 0.11 4.80 0.20
N ASN A 122 -0.08 5.88 0.93
CA ASN A 122 -1.41 6.32 1.35
C ASN A 122 -1.73 7.63 0.63
N GLY A 123 -2.62 7.56 -0.33
CA GLY A 123 -2.98 8.67 -1.20
C GLY A 123 -3.42 8.20 -2.58
N ASN A 124 -3.50 9.15 -3.50
CA ASN A 124 -3.93 8.89 -4.87
C ASN A 124 -3.17 9.81 -5.84
N LEU A 125 -2.46 9.21 -6.79
CA LEU A 125 -1.78 9.97 -7.84
C LEU A 125 -2.81 10.51 -8.83
N THR A 126 -2.94 11.82 -8.90
CA THR A 126 -3.92 12.51 -9.77
C THR A 126 -3.72 12.22 -11.25
N ASN A 127 -2.47 11.97 -11.67
CA ASN A 127 -2.07 11.69 -13.05
C ASN A 127 -1.68 10.21 -13.29
N ALA A 128 -2.02 9.28 -12.38
CA ALA A 128 -1.65 7.87 -12.45
C ALA A 128 -1.96 7.22 -13.81
N ARG A 129 -3.14 7.51 -14.39
CA ARG A 129 -3.55 6.94 -15.68
C ARG A 129 -2.67 7.38 -16.83
N THR A 130 -2.24 8.63 -16.85
CA THR A 130 -1.33 9.17 -17.87
C THR A 130 0.04 8.54 -17.75
N LEU A 131 0.62 8.57 -16.55
CA LEU A 131 1.92 7.96 -16.26
C LEU A 131 1.93 6.46 -16.57
N LYS A 132 0.89 5.73 -16.15
CA LYS A 132 0.77 4.30 -16.47
C LYS A 132 0.81 4.03 -17.96
N ARG A 133 0.08 4.81 -18.77
CA ARG A 133 0.07 4.67 -20.23
C ARG A 133 1.45 4.90 -20.85
N GLU A 134 2.15 5.94 -20.41
CA GLU A 134 3.50 6.26 -20.86
C GLU A 134 4.50 5.15 -20.50
N LEU A 135 4.43 4.64 -19.26
CA LEU A 135 5.28 3.56 -18.80
C LEU A 135 5.02 2.26 -19.58
N VAL A 136 3.75 1.92 -19.86
CA VAL A 136 3.41 0.75 -20.70
C VAL A 136 3.97 0.91 -22.12
N GLN A 137 3.89 2.10 -22.72
CA GLN A 137 4.50 2.37 -24.04
C GLN A 137 6.02 2.21 -24.01
N ARG A 138 6.67 2.42 -22.86
CA ARG A 138 8.10 2.19 -22.63
C ARG A 138 8.43 0.74 -22.26
N GLY A 139 7.46 -0.18 -22.28
CA GLY A 139 7.65 -1.60 -22.03
C GLY A 139 7.45 -2.03 -20.56
N CYS A 140 7.01 -1.15 -19.66
CA CYS A 140 6.73 -1.54 -18.29
C CYS A 140 5.50 -2.45 -18.21
N ILE A 141 5.58 -3.49 -17.38
CA ILE A 141 4.53 -4.48 -17.17
C ILE A 141 3.87 -4.22 -15.82
N PHE A 142 2.56 -4.02 -15.82
CA PHE A 142 1.77 -3.81 -14.61
C PHE A 142 1.01 -5.06 -14.21
N GLN A 143 1.06 -5.40 -12.92
CA GLN A 143 0.40 -6.58 -12.35
C GLN A 143 -0.80 -6.20 -11.48
N SER A 144 -0.83 -4.96 -10.96
CA SER A 144 -1.90 -4.46 -10.10
C SER A 144 -2.69 -3.33 -10.75
N THR A 145 -3.79 -2.96 -10.10
CA THR A 145 -4.57 -1.78 -10.49
C THR A 145 -4.16 -0.53 -9.70
N MET A 146 -3.20 -0.66 -8.78
CA MET A 146 -2.78 0.39 -7.86
C MET A 146 -1.91 1.45 -8.55
N ASP A 147 -2.13 2.68 -8.18
CA ASP A 147 -1.27 3.81 -8.57
C ASP A 147 0.12 3.74 -7.93
N THR A 148 0.25 3.06 -6.78
CA THR A 148 1.53 2.77 -6.15
C THR A 148 2.49 2.01 -7.08
N GLU A 149 2.00 1.15 -7.96
CA GLU A 149 2.84 0.45 -8.94
C GLU A 149 3.43 1.41 -9.98
N VAL A 150 2.76 2.51 -10.27
CA VAL A 150 3.32 3.60 -11.10
C VAL A 150 4.57 4.17 -10.43
N ILE A 151 4.55 4.37 -9.09
CA ILE A 151 5.70 4.87 -8.34
C ILE A 151 6.87 3.88 -8.45
N VAL A 152 6.64 2.58 -8.32
CA VAL A 152 7.67 1.53 -8.48
C VAL A 152 8.34 1.66 -9.85
N HIS A 153 7.55 1.75 -10.93
CA HIS A 153 8.09 1.87 -12.28
C HIS A 153 8.84 3.19 -12.52
N LEU A 154 8.36 4.30 -11.95
CA LEU A 154 9.09 5.58 -12.03
C LEU A 154 10.45 5.47 -11.33
N ILE A 155 10.54 4.85 -10.15
CA ILE A 155 11.81 4.63 -9.46
C ILE A 155 12.72 3.74 -10.30
N ALA A 156 12.20 2.61 -10.81
CA ALA A 156 12.97 1.65 -11.59
C ALA A 156 13.54 2.29 -12.90
N THR A 157 12.84 3.25 -13.48
CA THR A 157 13.23 3.89 -14.75
C THR A 157 13.93 5.24 -14.59
N ALA A 158 14.01 5.80 -13.38
CA ALA A 158 14.61 7.10 -13.11
C ALA A 158 16.14 7.16 -13.30
N GLY A 159 16.82 6.01 -13.27
CA GLY A 159 18.28 5.90 -13.43
C GLY A 159 18.71 5.26 -14.77
N GLY A 160 17.81 5.09 -15.73
CA GLY A 160 18.16 4.55 -17.04
C GLY A 160 19.02 5.52 -17.84
N PRO A 161 19.91 5.02 -18.73
CA PRO A 161 20.66 5.89 -19.62
C PRO A 161 19.70 6.67 -20.51
N THR A 162 19.91 7.97 -20.58
CA THR A 162 19.27 8.88 -21.54
C THR A 162 19.74 8.56 -22.95
#